data_10ec24249911d1f239f283e533215f6e
#
_entry.id   10ec24249911d1f239f283e533215f6e
#
_cell.length_a   1.000
_cell.length_b   1.000
_cell.length_c   1.000
_cell.angle_alpha   90.00
_cell.angle_beta   90.00
_cell.angle_gamma   90.00
#
_symmetry.space_group_name_H-M   'P 1'
#
loop_
_entity.id
_entity.type
_entity.pdbx_description
1 polymer ?
#
loop_
_entity_poly.entity_id
_entity_poly.type
_entity_poly.pdbx_seq_one_letter_code
_entity_poly.pdbx_strand_id
1 'polypeptide(L)'
;MRVHFIAVGGSAMHNLALALHSYGHQVTGSDDEIFEPSKTRLAEKGLLPKQMGWNPECISQEIDAIILGMHARIDNPELLRAQELGVKIYSYPEFIFNHSKDKTRVSITGSHGKTTITSMILHVLQYHNVSTDYMVGALIDGFDTMVKLTDDEFIVL
;
A
#
# COMPACT_ATOMS: atom_id res chain seq x y z
N MET A 1 11.05 7.42 4.12
CA MET A 1 10.77 7.73 2.70
C MET A 1 9.55 8.63 2.60
N ARG A 2 9.52 9.48 1.57
CA ARG A 2 8.33 10.22 1.14
C ARG A 2 7.68 9.47 -0.03
N VAL A 3 6.47 9.00 0.14
CA VAL A 3 5.77 8.17 -0.83
C VAL A 3 4.46 8.84 -1.24
N HIS A 4 4.22 8.95 -2.52
CA HIS A 4 2.97 9.48 -3.04
C HIS A 4 2.19 8.41 -3.80
N PHE A 5 0.88 8.35 -3.55
CA PHE A 5 -0.02 7.41 -4.18
C PHE A 5 -0.89 8.10 -5.23
N ILE A 6 -0.80 7.69 -6.47
CA ILE A 6 -1.74 8.09 -7.52
C ILE A 6 -2.89 7.06 -7.55
N ALA A 7 -4.12 7.50 -7.34
CA ALA A 7 -5.32 6.68 -7.12
C ALA A 7 -5.28 5.92 -5.77
N VAL A 8 -5.18 6.68 -4.67
CA VAL A 8 -5.03 6.15 -3.29
C VAL A 8 -6.30 5.49 -2.75
N GLY A 9 -7.48 5.82 -3.27
CA GLY A 9 -8.78 5.34 -2.77
C GLY A 9 -9.08 3.86 -3.03
N GLY A 10 -8.35 3.23 -3.94
CA GLY A 10 -8.52 1.80 -4.22
C GLY A 10 -8.27 0.91 -3.01
N SER A 11 -8.97 -0.24 -2.92
CA SER A 11 -8.90 -1.13 -1.74
C SER A 11 -7.46 -1.55 -1.39
N ALA A 12 -6.68 -2.01 -2.36
CA ALA A 12 -5.28 -2.37 -2.14
C ALA A 12 -4.41 -1.14 -1.80
N MET A 13 -4.65 -0.02 -2.51
CA MET A 13 -3.85 1.19 -2.42
C MET A 13 -3.96 1.86 -1.05
N HIS A 14 -5.18 2.09 -0.54
CA HIS A 14 -5.34 2.73 0.76
C HIS A 14 -4.80 1.87 1.91
N ASN A 15 -4.92 0.53 1.83
CA ASN A 15 -4.35 -0.35 2.85
C ASN A 15 -2.81 -0.30 2.85
N LEU A 16 -2.18 -0.23 1.67
CA LEU A 16 -0.73 -0.04 1.58
C LEU A 16 -0.30 1.34 2.09
N ALA A 17 -1.05 2.40 1.75
CA ALA A 17 -0.80 3.75 2.23
C ALA A 17 -0.84 3.83 3.77
N LEU A 18 -1.85 3.20 4.38
CA LEU A 18 -1.97 3.10 5.84
C LEU A 18 -0.81 2.31 6.46
N ALA A 19 -0.41 1.18 5.86
CA ALA A 19 0.71 0.38 6.33
C ALA A 19 2.03 1.16 6.30
N LEU A 20 2.34 1.84 5.20
CA LEU A 20 3.55 2.65 5.08
C LEU A 20 3.54 3.84 6.05
N HIS A 21 2.40 4.49 6.23
CA HIS A 21 2.25 5.56 7.22
C HIS A 21 2.50 5.04 8.65
N SER A 22 1.92 3.90 9.01
CA SER A 22 2.10 3.28 10.33
C SER A 22 3.54 2.86 10.57
N TYR A 23 4.28 2.55 9.52
CA TYR A 23 5.72 2.23 9.58
C TYR A 23 6.61 3.49 9.62
N GLY A 24 6.03 4.69 9.63
CA GLY A 24 6.76 5.95 9.78
C GLY A 24 7.18 6.62 8.47
N HIS A 25 6.64 6.21 7.33
CA HIS A 25 6.85 6.92 6.08
C HIS A 25 5.95 8.15 5.99
N GLN A 26 6.43 9.19 5.29
CA GLN A 26 5.60 10.33 4.92
C GLN A 26 4.79 9.95 3.69
N VAL A 27 3.49 9.76 3.89
CA VAL A 27 2.58 9.30 2.84
C VAL A 27 1.64 10.42 2.43
N THR A 28 1.51 10.62 1.14
CA THR A 28 0.51 11.48 0.51
C THR A 28 -0.19 10.71 -0.61
N GLY A 29 -1.30 11.20 -1.09
CA GLY A 29 -1.97 10.59 -2.22
C GLY A 29 -3.01 11.50 -2.83
N SER A 30 -3.44 11.14 -4.03
CA SER A 30 -4.48 11.79 -4.81
C SER A 30 -5.45 10.76 -5.36
N ASP A 31 -6.65 11.18 -5.63
CA ASP A 31 -7.66 10.40 -6.33
C ASP A 31 -8.74 11.34 -6.89
N ASP A 32 -9.42 10.94 -7.95
CA ASP A 32 -10.56 11.67 -8.48
C ASP A 32 -11.82 11.48 -7.62
N GLU A 33 -11.98 10.30 -7.02
CA GLU A 33 -13.08 10.00 -6.10
C GLU A 33 -12.66 8.90 -5.11
N ILE A 34 -12.99 9.08 -3.83
CA ILE A 34 -12.69 8.09 -2.78
C ILE A 34 -13.98 7.69 -2.08
N PHE A 35 -14.31 6.40 -2.15
CA PHE A 35 -15.49 5.80 -1.54
C PHE A 35 -15.18 5.19 -0.17
N GLU A 36 -16.26 4.84 0.56
CA GLU A 36 -16.13 4.05 1.78
C GLU A 36 -15.74 2.59 1.47
N PRO A 37 -14.98 1.95 2.33
CA PRO A 37 -14.43 2.40 3.63
C PRO A 37 -13.11 3.18 3.55
N SER A 38 -12.52 3.31 2.36
CA SER A 38 -11.20 3.94 2.18
C SER A 38 -11.19 5.39 2.66
N LYS A 39 -12.28 6.12 2.40
CA LYS A 39 -12.43 7.53 2.78
C LYS A 39 -12.30 7.74 4.29
N THR A 40 -13.09 7.04 5.07
CA THR A 40 -13.05 7.12 6.54
C THR A 40 -11.68 6.68 7.07
N ARG A 41 -11.14 5.58 6.60
CA ARG A 41 -9.85 5.04 7.07
C ARG A 41 -8.67 5.96 6.79
N LEU A 42 -8.63 6.58 5.61
CA LEU A 42 -7.61 7.59 5.26
C LEU A 42 -7.78 8.86 6.09
N ALA A 43 -9.03 9.31 6.31
CA ALA A 43 -9.31 10.50 7.12
C ALA A 43 -8.86 10.34 8.57
N GLU A 44 -9.10 9.20 9.20
CA GLU A 44 -8.69 8.89 10.58
C GLU A 44 -7.17 8.97 10.79
N LYS A 45 -6.39 8.75 9.74
CA LYS A 45 -4.92 8.83 9.78
C LYS A 45 -4.38 10.14 9.18
N GLY A 46 -5.26 11.08 8.80
CA GLY A 46 -4.85 12.34 8.19
C GLY A 46 -4.26 12.20 6.77
N LEU A 47 -4.55 11.09 6.09
CA LEU A 47 -4.05 10.77 4.75
C LEU A 47 -5.07 11.07 3.65
N LEU A 48 -6.29 11.48 4.01
CA LEU A 48 -7.30 11.84 3.03
C LEU A 48 -6.83 13.10 2.27
N PRO A 49 -6.82 13.09 0.94
CA PRO A 49 -6.51 14.28 0.15
C PRO A 49 -7.42 15.45 0.53
N LYS A 50 -6.86 16.66 0.65
CA LYS A 50 -7.63 17.87 0.97
C LYS A 50 -8.60 18.26 -0.14
N GLN A 51 -8.24 17.92 -1.38
CA GLN A 51 -9.05 18.15 -2.58
C GLN A 51 -9.02 16.88 -3.41
N MET A 52 -10.17 16.53 -3.99
CA MET A 52 -10.25 15.45 -4.98
C MET A 52 -9.74 15.95 -6.32
N GLY A 53 -9.25 15.03 -7.13
CA GLY A 53 -8.64 15.30 -8.42
C GLY A 53 -7.12 15.19 -8.38
N TRP A 54 -6.52 15.53 -9.50
CA TRP A 54 -5.09 15.37 -9.74
C TRP A 54 -4.40 16.72 -9.70
N ASN A 55 -3.32 16.83 -8.92
CA ASN A 55 -2.53 18.05 -8.80
C ASN A 55 -1.04 17.78 -9.07
N PRO A 56 -0.53 18.02 -10.29
CA PRO A 56 0.87 17.77 -10.64
C PRO A 56 1.87 18.61 -9.83
N GLU A 57 1.43 19.72 -9.20
CA GLU A 57 2.30 20.57 -8.39
C GLU A 57 2.69 19.89 -7.07
N CYS A 58 1.93 18.88 -6.60
CA CYS A 58 2.29 18.12 -5.42
C CYS A 58 3.43 17.14 -5.68
N ILE A 59 3.77 16.88 -6.96
CA ILE A 59 4.86 15.99 -7.35
C ILE A 59 6.16 16.79 -7.46
N SER A 60 7.10 16.46 -6.58
CA SER A 60 8.42 17.10 -6.51
C SER A 60 9.55 16.07 -6.46
N GLN A 61 10.79 16.51 -6.68
CA GLN A 61 11.98 15.65 -6.56
C GLN A 61 12.26 15.17 -5.13
N GLU A 62 11.54 15.70 -4.13
CA GLU A 62 11.64 15.26 -2.75
C GLU A 62 10.85 13.96 -2.47
N ILE A 63 10.04 13.52 -3.44
CA ILE A 63 9.32 12.26 -3.37
C ILE A 63 10.27 11.12 -3.75
N ASP A 64 10.45 10.16 -2.85
CA ASP A 64 11.34 9.02 -3.05
C ASP A 64 10.71 7.97 -3.99
N ALA A 65 9.37 7.82 -3.92
CA ALA A 65 8.65 6.84 -4.71
C ALA A 65 7.20 7.25 -4.96
N ILE A 66 6.70 6.92 -6.14
CA ILE A 66 5.28 6.98 -6.49
C ILE A 66 4.75 5.55 -6.62
N ILE A 67 3.59 5.30 -6.03
CA ILE A 67 2.86 4.04 -6.20
C ILE A 67 1.63 4.33 -7.06
N LEU A 68 1.61 3.71 -8.23
CA LEU A 68 0.59 3.95 -9.26
C LEU A 68 -0.54 2.94 -9.11
N GLY A 69 -1.76 3.42 -8.88
CA GLY A 69 -2.97 2.60 -8.88
C GLY A 69 -3.38 2.18 -10.28
N MET A 70 -4.00 1.00 -10.39
CA MET A 70 -4.42 0.42 -11.67
C MET A 70 -5.46 1.26 -12.43
N HIS A 71 -6.19 2.13 -11.74
CA HIS A 71 -7.21 3.00 -12.34
C HIS A 71 -6.66 4.33 -12.85
N ALA A 72 -5.39 4.64 -12.52
CA ALA A 72 -4.75 5.83 -13.04
C ALA A 72 -4.50 5.68 -14.56
N ARG A 73 -4.97 6.66 -15.31
CA ARG A 73 -4.82 6.68 -16.76
C ARG A 73 -3.40 7.05 -17.16
N ILE A 74 -2.97 6.64 -18.33
CA ILE A 74 -1.65 6.93 -18.87
C ILE A 74 -1.41 8.44 -19.06
N ASP A 75 -2.48 9.21 -19.24
CA ASP A 75 -2.48 10.67 -19.38
C ASP A 75 -2.68 11.41 -18.05
N ASN A 76 -2.58 10.72 -16.91
CA ASN A 76 -2.71 11.34 -15.60
C ASN A 76 -1.64 12.43 -15.41
N PRO A 77 -1.99 13.68 -15.04
CA PRO A 77 -1.04 14.77 -14.97
C PRO A 77 0.04 14.60 -13.90
N GLU A 78 -0.27 13.93 -12.79
CA GLU A 78 0.73 13.62 -11.76
C GLU A 78 1.72 12.56 -12.24
N LEU A 79 1.22 11.54 -12.97
CA LEU A 79 2.06 10.51 -13.58
C LEU A 79 3.04 11.13 -14.59
N LEU A 80 2.55 11.99 -15.47
CA LEU A 80 3.37 12.70 -16.44
C LEU A 80 4.42 13.56 -15.76
N ARG A 81 4.03 14.30 -14.71
CA ARG A 81 4.94 15.12 -13.92
C ARG A 81 6.01 14.30 -13.22
N ALA A 82 5.66 13.14 -12.68
CA ALA A 82 6.61 12.22 -12.07
C ALA A 82 7.66 11.70 -13.07
N GLN A 83 7.21 11.37 -14.27
CA GLN A 83 8.10 10.94 -15.37
C GLN A 83 9.06 12.05 -15.79
N GLU A 84 8.58 13.30 -15.93
CA GLU A 84 9.42 14.47 -16.23
C GLU A 84 10.51 14.70 -15.18
N LEU A 85 10.17 14.53 -13.91
CA LEU A 85 11.10 14.73 -12.78
C LEU A 85 12.02 13.53 -12.53
N GLY A 86 11.81 12.40 -13.23
CA GLY A 86 12.57 11.17 -13.04
C GLY A 86 12.35 10.51 -11.68
N VAL A 87 11.21 10.76 -11.02
CA VAL A 87 10.83 10.11 -9.76
C VAL A 87 10.55 8.62 -10.02
N LYS A 88 10.97 7.75 -9.11
CA LYS A 88 10.72 6.32 -9.23
C LYS A 88 9.22 6.02 -9.12
N ILE A 89 8.69 5.35 -10.13
CA ILE A 89 7.29 4.95 -10.20
C ILE A 89 7.22 3.44 -10.11
N TYR A 90 6.38 2.94 -9.22
CA TYR A 90 6.12 1.53 -9.01
C TYR A 90 4.64 1.22 -9.19
N SER A 91 4.33 0.12 -9.82
CA SER A 91 3.03 -0.53 -9.61
C SER A 91 2.94 -1.11 -8.19
N TYR A 92 1.75 -1.38 -7.71
CA TYR A 92 1.54 -2.02 -6.40
C TYR A 92 2.34 -3.33 -6.25
N PRO A 93 2.30 -4.30 -7.21
CA PRO A 93 3.08 -5.52 -7.10
C PRO A 93 4.60 -5.30 -7.10
N GLU A 94 5.09 -4.36 -7.92
CA GLU A 94 6.51 -4.02 -7.97
C GLU A 94 7.01 -3.43 -6.65
N PHE A 95 6.22 -2.58 -6.02
CA PHE A 95 6.57 -2.02 -4.71
C PHE A 95 6.68 -3.14 -3.65
N ILE A 96 5.69 -4.03 -3.57
CA ILE A 96 5.71 -5.17 -2.64
C ILE A 96 6.89 -6.10 -2.94
N PHE A 97 7.16 -6.39 -4.21
CA PHE A 97 8.31 -7.19 -4.62
C PHE A 97 9.63 -6.56 -4.15
N ASN A 98 9.82 -5.26 -4.38
CA ASN A 98 11.04 -4.56 -3.96
C ASN A 98 11.19 -4.49 -2.44
N HIS A 99 10.09 -4.27 -1.70
CA HIS A 99 10.09 -4.29 -0.24
C HIS A 99 10.47 -5.68 0.32
N SER A 100 10.05 -6.74 -0.37
CA SER A 100 10.21 -8.11 0.11
C SER A 100 11.40 -8.87 -0.49
N LYS A 101 12.21 -8.26 -1.37
CA LYS A 101 13.26 -8.97 -2.11
C LYS A 101 14.32 -9.64 -1.22
N ASP A 102 14.65 -9.01 -0.09
CA ASP A 102 15.65 -9.47 0.85
C ASP A 102 15.03 -10.24 2.06
N LYS A 103 13.72 -10.54 2.00
CA LYS A 103 12.95 -11.24 3.02
C LYS A 103 12.68 -12.69 2.62
N THR A 104 12.46 -13.54 3.60
CA THR A 104 11.88 -14.86 3.37
C THR A 104 10.39 -14.74 3.04
N ARG A 105 10.03 -15.02 1.80
CA ARG A 105 8.65 -14.87 1.29
C ARG A 105 7.90 -16.17 1.36
N VAL A 106 6.76 -16.18 2.00
CA VAL A 106 5.79 -17.28 2.02
C VAL A 106 4.59 -16.85 1.16
N SER A 107 4.52 -17.37 -0.06
CA SER A 107 3.46 -17.00 -1.01
C SER A 107 2.37 -18.07 -1.06
N ILE A 108 1.13 -17.67 -0.75
CA ILE A 108 -0.03 -18.55 -0.78
C ILE A 108 -0.75 -18.40 -2.12
N THR A 109 -0.67 -19.43 -2.94
CA THR A 109 -1.27 -19.43 -4.28
C THR A 109 -2.40 -20.44 -4.37
N GLY A 110 -3.34 -20.21 -5.28
CA GLY A 110 -4.48 -21.11 -5.52
C GLY A 110 -5.72 -20.38 -5.99
N SER A 111 -6.68 -21.13 -6.52
CA SER A 111 -7.98 -20.57 -6.95
C SER A 111 -8.89 -20.26 -5.76
N HIS A 112 -8.86 -21.09 -4.70
CA HIS A 112 -9.68 -20.96 -3.49
C HIS A 112 -8.83 -21.13 -2.22
N GLY A 113 -9.33 -20.62 -1.10
CA GLY A 113 -8.76 -20.82 0.23
C GLY A 113 -7.53 -19.98 0.58
N LYS A 114 -7.02 -19.13 -0.33
CA LYS A 114 -5.84 -18.30 -0.06
C LYS A 114 -5.95 -17.50 1.22
N THR A 115 -6.99 -16.68 1.36
CA THR A 115 -7.22 -15.86 2.55
C THR A 115 -7.30 -16.71 3.82
N THR A 116 -8.01 -17.84 3.79
CA THR A 116 -8.13 -18.75 4.94
C THR A 116 -6.78 -19.31 5.36
N ILE A 117 -6.00 -19.83 4.41
CA ILE A 117 -4.67 -20.38 4.69
C ILE A 117 -3.73 -19.28 5.23
N THR A 118 -3.73 -18.10 4.61
CA THR A 118 -2.96 -16.95 5.09
C THR A 118 -3.35 -16.59 6.52
N SER A 119 -4.66 -16.52 6.82
CA SER A 119 -5.17 -16.24 8.17
C SER A 119 -4.70 -17.27 9.20
N MET A 120 -4.74 -18.55 8.85
CA MET A 120 -4.26 -19.64 9.73
C MET A 120 -2.76 -19.51 10.01
N ILE A 121 -1.95 -19.23 9.00
CA ILE A 121 -0.50 -19.03 9.15
C ILE A 121 -0.24 -17.82 10.06
N LEU A 122 -0.88 -16.69 9.79
CA LEU A 122 -0.70 -15.47 10.58
C LEU A 122 -1.14 -15.66 12.03
N HIS A 123 -2.24 -16.38 12.27
CA HIS A 123 -2.71 -16.71 13.62
C HIS A 123 -1.68 -17.57 14.38
N VAL A 124 -1.10 -18.59 13.76
CA VAL A 124 -0.08 -19.43 14.38
C VAL A 124 1.18 -18.62 14.69
N LEU A 125 1.64 -17.77 13.75
CA LEU A 125 2.80 -16.91 13.97
C LEU A 125 2.57 -15.94 15.12
N GLN A 126 1.39 -15.31 15.17
CA GLN A 126 1.01 -14.39 16.25
C GLN A 126 0.95 -15.12 17.61
N TYR A 127 0.36 -16.31 17.66
CA TYR A 127 0.30 -17.12 18.88
C TYR A 127 1.68 -17.44 19.44
N HIS A 128 2.66 -17.68 18.57
CA HIS A 128 4.05 -17.93 18.94
C HIS A 128 4.91 -16.66 19.08
N ASN A 129 4.32 -15.47 19.02
CA ASN A 129 5.01 -14.16 19.08
C ASN A 129 6.07 -14.00 17.98
N VAL A 130 5.88 -14.61 16.83
CA VAL A 130 6.73 -14.43 15.66
C VAL A 130 6.22 -13.22 14.87
N SER A 131 7.01 -12.15 14.85
CA SER A 131 6.68 -10.98 14.05
C SER A 131 6.87 -11.28 12.57
N THR A 132 5.92 -10.86 11.76
CA THR A 132 5.96 -11.05 10.30
C THR A 132 5.24 -9.92 9.60
N ASP A 133 5.74 -9.55 8.43
CA ASP A 133 5.00 -8.75 7.47
C ASP A 133 3.92 -9.60 6.80
N TYR A 134 2.88 -8.98 6.34
CA TYR A 134 1.84 -9.69 5.61
C TYR A 134 1.05 -8.79 4.66
N MET A 135 0.47 -9.43 3.67
CA MET A 135 -0.54 -8.86 2.80
C MET A 135 -1.66 -9.88 2.60
N VAL A 136 -2.88 -9.50 2.95
CA VAL A 136 -4.05 -10.37 2.86
C VAL A 136 -5.20 -9.63 2.17
N GLY A 137 -5.98 -10.35 1.39
CA GLY A 137 -7.06 -9.78 0.58
C GLY A 137 -8.34 -9.39 1.35
N ALA A 138 -8.38 -9.61 2.66
CA ALA A 138 -9.50 -9.26 3.53
C ALA A 138 -9.02 -8.93 4.94
N LEU A 139 -9.81 -8.16 5.69
CA LEU A 139 -9.55 -7.96 7.11
C LEU A 139 -9.78 -9.28 7.86
N ILE A 140 -8.81 -9.66 8.68
CA ILE A 140 -8.84 -10.88 9.49
C ILE A 140 -9.14 -10.51 10.93
N ASP A 141 -10.01 -11.26 11.60
CA ASP A 141 -10.28 -11.07 13.02
C ASP A 141 -9.00 -11.18 13.85
N GLY A 142 -8.79 -10.18 14.73
CA GLY A 142 -7.56 -10.07 15.52
C GLY A 142 -6.39 -9.37 14.82
N PHE A 143 -6.58 -8.86 13.61
CA PHE A 143 -5.61 -8.04 12.90
C PHE A 143 -6.21 -6.67 12.54
N ASP A 144 -5.51 -5.61 12.85
CA ASP A 144 -6.00 -4.23 12.63
C ASP A 144 -5.96 -3.80 11.17
N THR A 145 -5.14 -4.45 10.35
CA THR A 145 -4.88 -4.05 8.97
C THR A 145 -4.84 -5.24 8.02
N MET A 146 -5.07 -4.97 6.75
CA MET A 146 -4.92 -5.97 5.67
C MET A 146 -3.46 -6.07 5.17
N VAL A 147 -2.63 -5.08 5.50
CA VAL A 147 -1.23 -5.00 5.09
C VAL A 147 -0.40 -4.53 6.28
N LYS A 148 0.67 -5.25 6.57
CA LYS A 148 1.72 -4.83 7.51
C LYS A 148 3.07 -4.95 6.79
N LEU A 149 3.82 -3.86 6.76
CA LEU A 149 5.15 -3.79 6.17
C LEU A 149 6.09 -3.14 7.17
N THR A 150 7.11 -3.87 7.58
CA THR A 150 8.12 -3.46 8.55
C THR A 150 9.50 -3.96 8.10
N ASP A 151 10.48 -4.06 9.01
CA ASP A 151 11.77 -4.70 8.76
C ASP A 151 11.79 -6.18 9.20
N ASP A 152 10.63 -6.79 9.43
CA ASP A 152 10.55 -8.22 9.77
C ASP A 152 11.20 -9.09 8.69
N GLU A 153 11.84 -10.18 9.11
CA GLU A 153 12.56 -11.10 8.21
C GLU A 153 11.62 -11.86 7.27
N PHE A 154 10.39 -12.11 7.72
CA PHE A 154 9.41 -12.89 6.98
C PHE A 154 8.29 -12.01 6.44
N ILE A 155 7.75 -12.41 5.30
CA ILE A 155 6.52 -11.85 4.74
C ILE A 155 5.62 -12.95 4.20
N VAL A 156 4.33 -12.88 4.54
CA VAL A 156 3.27 -13.79 4.04
C VAL A 156 2.42 -13.03 3.02
N LEU A 157 2.30 -13.59 1.81
CA LEU A 157 1.67 -12.96 0.64
C LEU A 157 0.58 -13.86 0.04
#